data_ed98a6ccd507d86b16bb39d44c2ebd6e
#
_entry.id   ed98a6ccd507d86b16bb39d44c2ebd6e
#
_cell.length_a   1.000
_cell.length_b   1.000
_cell.length_c   1.000
_cell.angle_alpha   90.00
_cell.angle_beta   90.00
_cell.angle_gamma   90.00
#
_symmetry.space_group_name_H-M   'P 1'
#
loop_
_entity.id
_entity.type
_entity.pdbx_description
1 polymer ?
#
loop_
_entity_poly.entity_id
_entity_poly.type
_entity_poly.pdbx_seq_one_letter_code
_entity_poly.pdbx_strand_id
1 'polypeptide(L)'
;MAKLNDERMQAAFQPYLDEGEELRHWAFGVKQPNMLLLIVLTALAVLPGIIAVFLLTKNYIIGLTDKRLLVLQIKGGSNAAVKEIIEYSLDEVRGMTVKTSTGGLFTHIRIDEATRPFVAKFHRAFSKNNRSHAMAISEAIAPVG
;
A
#
# COMPACT_ATOMS: atom_id res chain seq x y z
N MET A 1 -2.77 10.89 -17.19
CA MET A 1 -2.46 10.87 -15.77
C MET A 1 -1.06 10.29 -15.56
N ALA A 2 -0.19 11.04 -14.93
CA ALA A 2 1.19 10.57 -14.71
C ALA A 2 1.18 9.42 -13.71
N LYS A 3 1.75 8.29 -14.09
CA LYS A 3 1.90 7.16 -13.17
C LYS A 3 2.96 7.49 -12.12
N LEU A 4 2.75 6.98 -10.90
CA LEU A 4 3.79 7.03 -9.90
C LEU A 4 4.93 6.11 -10.35
N ASN A 5 6.09 6.69 -10.60
CA ASN A 5 7.27 5.92 -10.96
C ASN A 5 8.17 5.71 -9.74
N ASP A 6 9.21 4.92 -9.91
CA ASP A 6 10.13 4.59 -8.82
C ASP A 6 10.74 5.84 -8.19
N GLU A 7 11.14 6.82 -8.98
CA GLU A 7 11.74 8.06 -8.47
C GLU A 7 10.77 8.83 -7.58
N ARG A 8 9.51 8.94 -7.98
CA ARG A 8 8.49 9.65 -7.21
C ARG A 8 8.17 8.93 -5.91
N MET A 9 8.09 7.60 -5.97
CA MET A 9 7.84 6.81 -4.76
C MET A 9 9.00 6.96 -3.78
N GLN A 10 10.23 6.82 -4.25
CA GLN A 10 11.41 7.00 -3.39
C GLN A 10 11.45 8.41 -2.81
N ALA A 11 11.17 9.43 -3.62
CA ALA A 11 11.16 10.81 -3.16
C ALA A 11 10.12 11.06 -2.07
N ALA A 12 8.97 10.37 -2.14
CA ALA A 12 7.92 10.51 -1.14
C ALA A 12 8.36 10.03 0.25
N PHE A 13 9.29 9.07 0.32
CA PHE A 13 9.79 8.56 1.60
C PHE A 13 10.94 9.39 2.18
N GLN A 14 11.64 10.16 1.37
CA GLN A 14 12.84 10.89 1.84
C GLN A 14 12.62 11.73 3.09
N PRO A 15 11.53 12.54 3.20
CA PRO A 15 11.32 13.34 4.40
C PRO A 15 11.12 12.53 5.68
N TYR A 16 10.79 11.25 5.56
CA TYR A 16 10.45 10.38 6.68
C TYR A 16 11.56 9.41 7.06
N LEU A 17 12.64 9.36 6.28
CA LEU A 17 13.77 8.49 6.57
C LEU A 17 14.70 9.14 7.57
N ASP A 18 15.19 8.34 8.52
CA ASP A 18 16.20 8.79 9.48
C ASP A 18 17.56 8.86 8.80
N GLU A 19 18.48 9.58 9.41
CA GLU A 19 19.85 9.66 8.92
C GLU A 19 20.48 8.25 8.89
N GLY A 20 21.02 7.89 7.73
CA GLY A 20 21.60 6.57 7.52
C GLY A 20 20.61 5.45 7.24
N GLU A 21 19.31 5.74 7.27
CA GLU A 21 18.29 4.75 6.95
C GLU A 21 18.16 4.62 5.43
N GLU A 22 18.16 3.39 4.93
CA GLU A 22 18.10 3.10 3.51
C GLU A 22 16.78 2.47 3.11
N LEU A 23 16.12 3.04 2.11
CA LEU A 23 14.91 2.47 1.52
C LEU A 23 15.30 1.33 0.59
N ARG A 24 14.86 0.12 0.91
CA ARG A 24 15.24 -1.08 0.15
C ARG A 24 14.20 -1.49 -0.87
N HIS A 25 12.92 -1.40 -0.51
CA HIS A 25 11.82 -1.76 -1.39
C HIS A 25 10.68 -0.77 -1.25
N TRP A 26 9.93 -0.58 -2.32
CA TRP A 26 8.79 0.32 -2.36
C TRP A 26 7.76 -0.20 -3.34
N ALA A 27 6.48 -0.03 -3.02
CA ALA A 27 5.41 -0.49 -3.88
C ALA A 27 4.18 0.41 -3.75
N PHE A 28 3.42 0.52 -4.82
CA PHE A 28 2.15 1.24 -4.85
C PHE A 28 1.00 0.25 -4.76
N GLY A 29 0.11 0.48 -3.80
CA GLY A 29 -1.05 -0.36 -3.60
C GLY A 29 -2.31 0.44 -3.37
N VAL A 30 -3.45 -0.25 -3.42
CA VAL A 30 -4.75 0.38 -3.22
C VAL A 30 -5.59 -0.45 -2.27
N LYS A 31 -6.45 0.22 -1.53
CA LYS A 31 -7.51 -0.41 -0.74
C LYS A 31 -8.84 0.05 -1.32
N GLN A 32 -9.53 -0.87 -1.98
CA GLN A 32 -10.85 -0.60 -2.53
C GLN A 32 -11.93 -0.75 -1.46
N PRO A 33 -13.06 -0.05 -1.58
CA PRO A 33 -14.18 -0.25 -0.66
C PRO A 33 -14.76 -1.67 -0.79
N ASN A 34 -15.56 -2.04 0.19
CA ASN A 34 -16.18 -3.37 0.23
C ASN A 34 -16.95 -3.66 -1.05
N MET A 35 -16.78 -4.86 -1.61
CA MET A 35 -17.42 -5.28 -2.86
C MET A 35 -18.94 -5.15 -2.77
N LEU A 36 -19.54 -5.52 -1.63
CA LEU A 36 -20.98 -5.42 -1.45
C LEU A 36 -21.45 -3.97 -1.53
N LEU A 37 -20.71 -3.05 -0.91
CA LEU A 37 -21.01 -1.62 -0.97
C LEU A 37 -20.94 -1.12 -2.41
N LEU A 38 -19.94 -1.55 -3.18
CA LEU A 38 -19.79 -1.18 -4.58
C LEU A 38 -20.98 -1.65 -5.41
N ILE A 39 -21.44 -2.87 -5.18
CA ILE A 39 -22.59 -3.44 -5.90
C ILE A 39 -23.85 -2.62 -5.59
N VAL A 40 -24.09 -2.31 -4.32
CA VAL A 40 -25.26 -1.54 -3.91
C VAL A 40 -25.24 -0.14 -4.52
N LEU A 41 -24.10 0.55 -4.45
CA LEU A 41 -23.97 1.90 -4.99
C LEU A 41 -24.16 1.92 -6.52
N THR A 42 -23.59 0.94 -7.21
CA THR A 42 -23.73 0.83 -8.66
C THR A 42 -25.16 0.49 -9.07
N ALA A 43 -25.85 -0.34 -8.27
CA ALA A 43 -27.24 -0.69 -8.54
C ALA A 43 -28.17 0.51 -8.35
N LEU A 44 -27.87 1.41 -7.43
CA LEU A 44 -28.66 2.61 -7.20
C LEU A 44 -28.51 3.63 -8.32
N ALA A 45 -27.29 3.85 -8.77
CA ALA A 45 -27.00 4.71 -9.91
C ALA A 45 -25.57 4.47 -10.40
N VAL A 46 -25.41 4.26 -11.70
CA VAL A 46 -24.10 3.91 -12.26
C VAL A 46 -23.08 5.03 -12.07
N LEU A 47 -23.42 6.25 -12.44
CA LEU A 47 -22.46 7.37 -12.38
C LEU A 47 -22.07 7.76 -10.94
N PRO A 48 -23.03 7.97 -10.03
CA PRO A 48 -22.67 8.20 -8.63
C PRO A 48 -21.91 7.04 -8.01
N GLY A 49 -22.20 5.79 -8.43
CA GLY A 49 -21.47 4.62 -7.96
C GLY A 49 -20.00 4.66 -8.34
N ILE A 50 -19.69 5.02 -9.59
CA ILE A 50 -18.32 5.16 -10.07
C ILE A 50 -17.59 6.25 -9.30
N ILE A 51 -18.22 7.40 -9.10
CA ILE A 51 -17.64 8.49 -8.32
C ILE A 51 -17.35 8.05 -6.89
N ALA A 52 -18.28 7.31 -6.28
CA ALA A 52 -18.08 6.79 -4.92
C ALA A 52 -16.89 5.85 -4.84
N VAL A 53 -16.70 4.99 -5.86
CA VAL A 53 -15.54 4.10 -5.92
C VAL A 53 -14.24 4.90 -5.90
N PHE A 54 -14.14 5.95 -6.69
CA PHE A 54 -12.97 6.82 -6.71
C PHE A 54 -12.74 7.49 -5.35
N LEU A 55 -13.78 8.02 -4.73
CA LEU A 55 -13.66 8.73 -3.47
C LEU A 55 -13.31 7.81 -2.30
N LEU A 56 -13.78 6.57 -2.33
CA LEU A 56 -13.58 5.61 -1.25
C LEU A 56 -12.32 4.76 -1.42
N THR A 57 -11.72 4.76 -2.61
CA THR A 57 -10.48 4.03 -2.85
C THR A 57 -9.32 4.77 -2.19
N LYS A 58 -8.57 4.05 -1.36
CA LYS A 58 -7.38 4.60 -0.71
C LYS A 58 -6.13 4.18 -1.48
N ASN A 59 -5.21 5.11 -1.63
CA ASN A 59 -3.95 4.87 -2.32
C ASN A 59 -2.80 4.88 -1.32
N TYR A 60 -1.92 3.90 -1.44
CA TYR A 60 -0.81 3.73 -0.52
C TYR A 60 0.49 3.56 -1.27
N ILE A 61 1.55 4.11 -0.71
CA ILE A 61 2.91 3.73 -1.07
C ILE A 61 3.51 3.09 0.17
N ILE A 62 3.97 1.85 0.06
CA ILE A 62 4.69 1.22 1.16
C ILE A 62 6.17 1.20 0.86
N GLY A 63 6.96 1.36 1.90
CA GLY A 63 8.42 1.33 1.79
C GLY A 63 9.01 0.49 2.91
N LEU A 64 9.92 -0.38 2.54
CA LEU A 64 10.67 -1.21 3.48
C LEU A 64 12.08 -0.68 3.58
N THR A 65 12.50 -0.34 4.80
CA THR A 65 13.88 0.05 5.07
C THR A 65 14.58 -1.09 5.81
N ASP A 66 15.80 -0.85 6.24
CA ASP A 66 16.55 -1.81 7.06
C ASP A 66 16.00 -1.92 8.49
N LYS A 67 15.10 -1.01 8.90
CA LYS A 67 14.60 -0.92 10.27
C LYS A 67 13.10 -1.06 10.42
N ARG A 68 12.33 -0.63 9.40
CA ARG A 68 10.87 -0.49 9.56
C ARG A 68 10.14 -0.57 8.23
N LEU A 69 8.82 -0.78 8.35
CA LEU A 69 7.90 -0.68 7.23
C LEU A 69 7.16 0.66 7.37
N LEU A 70 7.24 1.49 6.35
CA LEU A 70 6.54 2.76 6.28
C LEU A 70 5.37 2.64 5.32
N VAL A 71 4.19 3.06 5.75
CA VAL A 71 2.99 3.08 4.92
C VAL A 71 2.53 4.52 4.79
N LEU A 72 2.59 5.05 3.58
CA LEU A 72 2.14 6.42 3.29
C LEU A 72 0.80 6.35 2.56
N GLN A 73 -0.26 6.87 3.18
CA GLN A 73 -1.51 7.05 2.48
C GLN A 73 -1.42 8.37 1.72
N ILE A 74 -1.58 8.30 0.40
CA ILE A 74 -1.45 9.47 -0.47
C ILE A 74 -2.79 9.86 -1.07
N LYS A 75 -2.91 11.12 -1.47
CA LYS A 75 -4.05 11.58 -2.25
C LYS A 75 -3.93 11.01 -3.65
N GLY A 76 -5.06 10.65 -4.26
CA GLY A 76 -5.06 10.22 -5.64
C GLY A 76 -4.54 11.30 -6.56
N GLY A 77 -3.88 10.89 -7.65
CA GLY A 77 -3.32 11.81 -8.62
C GLY A 77 -1.79 11.78 -8.66
N SER A 78 -1.22 12.71 -9.40
CA SER A 78 0.21 12.71 -9.69
C SER A 78 1.10 13.29 -8.59
N ASN A 79 0.51 13.96 -7.60
CA ASN A 79 1.30 14.72 -6.61
C ASN A 79 1.86 13.90 -5.46
N ALA A 80 1.37 12.68 -5.25
CA ALA A 80 1.78 11.83 -4.14
C ALA A 80 1.79 12.57 -2.78
N ALA A 81 0.85 13.51 -2.59
CA ALA A 81 0.75 14.25 -1.34
C ALA A 81 0.32 13.31 -0.22
N VAL A 82 1.10 13.25 0.85
CA VAL A 82 0.87 12.32 1.95
C VAL A 82 -0.24 12.83 2.86
N LYS A 83 -1.26 11.98 3.10
CA LYS A 83 -2.38 12.28 4.01
C LYS A 83 -2.14 11.70 5.40
N GLU A 84 -1.65 10.47 5.46
CA GLU A 84 -1.43 9.76 6.72
C GLU A 84 -0.19 8.88 6.59
N ILE A 85 0.45 8.63 7.71
CA ILE A 85 1.62 7.78 7.81
C ILE A 85 1.36 6.71 8.85
N ILE A 86 1.60 5.45 8.49
CA ILE A 86 1.61 4.34 9.45
C ILE A 86 3.02 3.78 9.45
N GLU A 87 3.54 3.53 10.63
CA GLU A 87 4.89 3.05 10.80
C GLU A 87 4.91 1.79 11.66
N TYR A 88 5.61 0.77 11.20
CA TYR A 88 5.81 -0.47 11.94
C TYR A 88 7.31 -0.76 11.98
N SER A 89 7.88 -0.94 13.18
CA SER A 89 9.23 -1.48 13.23
C SER A 89 9.21 -2.93 12.72
N LEU A 90 10.32 -3.41 12.17
CA LEU A 90 10.37 -4.79 11.66
C LEU A 90 10.09 -5.80 12.77
N ASP A 91 10.56 -5.54 13.98
CA ASP A 91 10.30 -6.42 15.13
C ASP A 91 8.82 -6.43 15.50
N GLU A 92 8.16 -5.27 15.48
CA GLU A 92 6.72 -5.19 15.75
C GLU A 92 5.90 -5.96 14.71
N VAL A 93 6.13 -5.69 13.42
CA VAL A 93 5.30 -6.24 12.36
C VAL A 93 5.47 -7.76 12.25
N ARG A 94 6.65 -8.28 12.53
CA ARG A 94 6.89 -9.73 12.53
C ARG A 94 6.16 -10.44 13.67
N GLY A 95 5.81 -9.72 14.73
CA GLY A 95 5.00 -10.24 15.82
C GLY A 95 3.51 -10.09 15.63
N MET A 96 3.07 -9.42 14.57
CA MET A 96 1.67 -9.21 14.25
C MET A 96 1.12 -10.32 13.36
N THR A 97 -0.20 -10.40 13.27
CA THR A 97 -0.83 -11.30 12.30
C THR A 97 -0.75 -10.65 10.92
N VAL A 98 0.12 -11.18 10.07
CA VAL A 98 0.33 -10.69 8.71
C VAL A 98 -0.09 -11.79 7.74
N LYS A 99 -0.98 -11.47 6.82
CA LYS A 99 -1.41 -12.37 5.75
C LYS A 99 -0.98 -11.79 4.42
N THR A 100 -0.28 -12.59 3.64
CA THR A 100 0.19 -12.18 2.32
C THR A 100 -0.17 -13.27 1.31
N SER A 101 -0.47 -12.85 0.09
CA SER A 101 -0.66 -13.78 -1.01
C SER A 101 -0.22 -13.13 -2.31
N THR A 102 0.38 -13.89 -3.18
CA THR A 102 0.77 -13.45 -4.52
C THR A 102 0.25 -14.43 -5.53
N GLY A 103 -0.48 -13.93 -6.49
CA GLY A 103 -1.01 -14.76 -7.56
C GLY A 103 -1.69 -13.88 -8.59
N GLY A 104 -1.63 -14.30 -9.88
CA GLY A 104 -2.22 -13.53 -10.95
C GLY A 104 -1.65 -12.12 -11.05
N LEU A 105 -2.54 -11.13 -11.01
CA LEU A 105 -2.19 -9.71 -11.22
C LEU A 105 -1.83 -8.97 -9.94
N PHE A 106 -2.19 -9.52 -8.76
CA PHE A 106 -2.10 -8.79 -7.50
C PHE A 106 -1.25 -9.52 -6.47
N THR A 107 -0.54 -8.73 -5.68
CA THR A 107 0.02 -9.18 -4.41
C THR A 107 -0.81 -8.52 -3.31
N HIS A 108 -1.29 -9.31 -2.36
CA HIS A 108 -2.12 -8.83 -1.25
C HIS A 108 -1.30 -8.82 0.03
N ILE A 109 -1.38 -7.73 0.77
CA ILE A 109 -0.74 -7.62 2.08
C ILE A 109 -1.79 -7.16 3.07
N ARG A 110 -1.93 -7.90 4.16
CA ARG A 110 -2.87 -7.57 5.23
C ARG A 110 -2.15 -7.68 6.58
N ILE A 111 -2.18 -6.60 7.33
CA ILE A 111 -1.65 -6.56 8.69
C ILE A 111 -2.84 -6.38 9.62
N ASP A 112 -3.16 -7.43 10.39
CA ASP A 112 -4.26 -7.43 11.35
C ASP A 112 -3.72 -6.97 12.70
N GLU A 113 -3.91 -5.69 12.99
CA GLU A 113 -3.49 -5.10 14.24
C GLU A 113 -4.60 -4.15 14.70
N ALA A 114 -4.92 -4.16 16.00
CA ALA A 114 -6.11 -3.49 16.51
C ALA A 114 -6.06 -1.96 16.36
N THR A 115 -4.88 -1.37 16.51
CA THR A 115 -4.73 0.09 16.51
C THR A 115 -4.26 0.65 15.16
N ARG A 116 -3.50 -0.15 14.40
CA ARG A 116 -2.92 0.30 13.13
C ARG A 116 -3.10 -0.79 12.06
N PRO A 117 -4.36 -1.13 11.72
CA PRO A 117 -4.58 -2.15 10.69
C PRO A 117 -4.20 -1.62 9.31
N PHE A 118 -3.73 -2.51 8.45
CA PHE A 118 -3.42 -2.17 7.08
C PHE A 118 -3.82 -3.31 6.15
N VAL A 119 -4.43 -2.97 5.02
CA VAL A 119 -4.71 -3.93 3.96
C VAL A 119 -4.63 -3.21 2.63
N ALA A 120 -3.94 -3.81 1.67
CA ALA A 120 -3.85 -3.27 0.32
C ALA A 120 -3.52 -4.37 -0.67
N LYS A 121 -3.82 -4.10 -1.94
CA LYS A 121 -3.43 -4.97 -3.04
C LYS A 121 -2.53 -4.19 -4.00
N PHE A 122 -1.52 -4.86 -4.51
CA PHE A 122 -0.47 -4.27 -5.32
C PHE A 122 -0.50 -4.91 -6.70
N HIS A 123 -0.99 -4.15 -7.68
CA HIS A 123 -1.09 -4.64 -9.05
C HIS A 123 0.29 -4.56 -9.72
N ARG A 124 0.65 -5.62 -10.45
CA ARG A 124 1.96 -5.69 -11.13
C ARG A 124 2.17 -4.56 -12.16
N ALA A 125 1.10 -3.96 -12.65
CA ALA A 125 1.18 -2.91 -13.67
C ALA A 125 1.23 -1.50 -13.08
N PHE A 126 1.16 -1.32 -11.76
CA PHE A 126 1.20 0.00 -11.14
C PHE A 126 2.56 0.69 -11.31
N SER A 127 3.64 -0.10 -11.34
CA SER A 127 4.97 0.39 -11.68
C SER A 127 5.79 -0.78 -12.22
N LYS A 128 6.94 -0.48 -12.81
CA LYS A 128 7.77 -1.46 -13.50
C LYS A 128 8.10 -2.69 -12.64
N ASN A 129 8.48 -2.49 -11.39
CA ASN A 129 8.90 -3.56 -10.49
C ASN A 129 7.96 -3.70 -9.28
N ASN A 130 6.71 -3.26 -9.42
CA ASN A 130 5.78 -3.23 -8.30
C ASN A 130 5.59 -4.62 -7.66
N ARG A 131 5.42 -5.63 -8.48
CA ARG A 131 5.26 -7.00 -7.99
C ARG A 131 6.49 -7.49 -7.24
N SER A 132 7.68 -7.27 -7.81
CA SER A 132 8.93 -7.69 -7.18
C SER A 132 9.13 -7.03 -5.82
N HIS A 133 8.89 -5.74 -5.74
CA HIS A 133 9.01 -5.02 -4.47
C HIS A 133 7.94 -5.45 -3.47
N ALA A 134 6.70 -5.63 -3.91
CA ALA A 134 5.63 -6.07 -3.02
C ALA A 134 5.89 -7.47 -2.47
N MET A 135 6.40 -8.37 -3.30
CA MET A 135 6.78 -9.72 -2.86
C MET A 135 7.92 -9.68 -1.85
N ALA A 136 8.95 -8.87 -2.12
CA ALA A 136 10.08 -8.73 -1.20
C ALA A 136 9.65 -8.17 0.16
N ILE A 137 8.75 -7.18 0.14
CA ILE A 137 8.19 -6.63 1.37
C ILE A 137 7.39 -7.70 2.12
N SER A 138 6.54 -8.46 1.40
CA SER A 138 5.75 -9.54 1.99
C SER A 138 6.63 -10.57 2.70
N GLU A 139 7.73 -10.96 2.08
CA GLU A 139 8.66 -11.92 2.67
C GLU A 139 9.34 -11.36 3.91
N ALA A 140 9.73 -10.08 3.87
CA ALA A 140 10.44 -9.45 4.98
C ALA A 140 9.57 -9.28 6.23
N ILE A 141 8.27 -9.05 6.06
CA ILE A 141 7.36 -8.83 7.18
C ILE A 141 6.60 -10.09 7.59
N ALA A 142 6.77 -11.20 6.87
CA ALA A 142 6.10 -12.45 7.20
C ALA A 142 6.52 -12.92 8.59
N PRO A 143 5.60 -13.50 9.38
CA PRO A 143 5.95 -14.02 10.70
C PRO A 143 7.04 -15.07 10.59
N VAL A 144 8.00 -15.01 11.52
CA VAL A 144 9.05 -16.03 11.63
C VAL A 144 8.44 -17.23 12.36
N GLY A 145 8.32 -18.34 11.66
CA GLY A 145 7.72 -19.49 12.31
C GLY A 145 7.78 -20.73 11.51
#